data_1e7f9fc7ae9293ec1c732831be0224b3
#
_entry.id   1e7f9fc7ae9293ec1c732831be0224b3
#
_cell.length_a   1.000
_cell.length_b   1.000
_cell.length_c   1.000
_cell.angle_alpha   90.00
_cell.angle_beta   90.00
_cell.angle_gamma   90.00
#
_symmetry.space_group_name_H-M   'P 1'
#
loop_
_entity.id
_entity.type
_entity.pdbx_description
1 polymer ?
#
loop_
_entity_poly.entity_id
_entity_poly.type
_entity_poly.pdbx_seq_one_letter_code
_entity_poly.pdbx_strand_id
1 'polypeptide(L)'
;MKTLMMIRKMKEVLTWVWIVVIGAAICLNVCAQTPQDWKGLEKQLNFYMANDLGRNGYYDQKPIAELMGEMADVIGPECVFAAGDVHHFEGVRSVNDPLWMTNYELIYSHPELMIDWFPILGNHEYRGNTQAVLDYTNVSRRWSMPGRYYTKVFEKKGTAIRFVMIDTAPLIDKYRNESETYPDACK
;
A
#
# COMPACT_ATOMS: atom_id res chain seq x y z
N MET A 1 -25.77 -58.43 2.72
CA MET A 1 -26.22 -57.07 2.34
C MET A 1 -25.72 -55.96 3.30
N LYS A 2 -25.88 -56.07 4.61
CA LYS A 2 -25.44 -55.07 5.62
C LYS A 2 -23.91 -54.83 5.62
N THR A 3 -23.10 -55.89 5.48
CA THR A 3 -21.62 -55.80 5.50
C THR A 3 -21.06 -55.02 4.30
N LEU A 4 -21.65 -55.22 3.11
CA LEU A 4 -21.23 -54.53 1.89
C LEU A 4 -21.53 -53.02 1.95
N MET A 5 -22.65 -52.66 2.58
CA MET A 5 -23.05 -51.26 2.78
C MET A 5 -22.16 -50.54 3.82
N MET A 6 -21.70 -51.27 4.82
CA MET A 6 -20.79 -50.76 5.85
C MET A 6 -19.39 -50.51 5.27
N ILE A 7 -18.89 -51.39 4.42
CA ILE A 7 -17.60 -51.22 3.71
C ILE A 7 -17.65 -50.01 2.77
N ARG A 8 -18.78 -49.81 2.07
CA ARG A 8 -18.95 -48.65 1.17
C ARG A 8 -18.93 -47.33 1.95
N LYS A 9 -19.66 -47.26 3.07
CA LYS A 9 -19.66 -46.08 3.96
C LYS A 9 -18.27 -45.80 4.54
N MET A 10 -17.52 -46.80 4.94
CA MET A 10 -16.15 -46.65 5.42
C MET A 10 -15.23 -46.09 4.34
N LYS A 11 -15.35 -46.56 3.10
CA LYS A 11 -14.56 -46.01 1.98
C LYS A 11 -14.88 -44.53 1.71
N GLU A 12 -16.16 -44.17 1.74
CA GLU A 12 -16.61 -42.79 1.59
C GLU A 12 -16.02 -41.88 2.70
N VAL A 13 -16.08 -42.30 3.94
CA VAL A 13 -15.53 -41.56 5.08
C VAL A 13 -14.00 -41.42 4.95
N LEU A 14 -13.29 -42.50 4.60
CA LEU A 14 -11.84 -42.45 4.36
C LEU A 14 -11.49 -41.47 3.23
N THR A 15 -12.27 -41.48 2.15
CA THR A 15 -12.04 -40.52 1.03
C THR A 15 -12.20 -39.10 1.47
N TRP A 16 -13.22 -38.76 2.26
CA TRP A 16 -13.41 -37.42 2.81
C TRP A 16 -12.31 -37.02 3.77
N VAL A 17 -11.84 -37.94 4.63
CA VAL A 17 -10.71 -37.69 5.54
C VAL A 17 -9.46 -37.37 4.75
N TRP A 18 -9.17 -38.10 3.67
CA TRP A 18 -8.01 -37.81 2.79
C TRP A 18 -8.13 -36.47 2.07
N ILE A 19 -9.31 -36.09 1.59
CA ILE A 19 -9.56 -34.80 0.95
C ILE A 19 -9.30 -33.66 1.95
N VAL A 20 -9.77 -33.81 3.19
CA VAL A 20 -9.56 -32.79 4.25
C VAL A 20 -8.07 -32.71 4.64
N VAL A 21 -7.39 -33.84 4.78
CA VAL A 21 -5.97 -33.89 5.12
C VAL A 21 -5.10 -33.30 4.00
N ILE A 22 -5.39 -33.62 2.74
CA ILE A 22 -4.69 -33.07 1.58
C ILE A 22 -5.01 -31.58 1.45
N GLY A 23 -6.27 -31.18 1.63
CA GLY A 23 -6.68 -29.76 1.64
C GLY A 23 -5.97 -28.96 2.73
N ALA A 24 -5.90 -29.50 3.96
CA ALA A 24 -5.14 -28.87 5.04
C ALA A 24 -3.63 -28.81 4.76
N ALA A 25 -3.05 -29.87 4.18
CA ALA A 25 -1.63 -29.88 3.80
C ALA A 25 -1.32 -28.88 2.67
N ILE A 26 -2.26 -28.67 1.74
CA ILE A 26 -2.12 -27.64 0.68
C ILE A 26 -2.24 -26.25 1.30
N CYS A 27 -3.20 -26.02 2.21
CA CYS A 27 -3.34 -24.75 2.91
C CYS A 27 -2.11 -24.40 3.76
N LEU A 28 -1.44 -25.40 4.35
CA LEU A 28 -0.20 -25.17 5.11
C LEU A 28 1.00 -24.80 4.22
N ASN A 29 0.94 -25.13 2.93
CA ASN A 29 2.00 -24.74 1.96
C ASN A 29 1.71 -23.42 1.26
N VAL A 30 0.55 -22.81 1.46
CA VAL A 30 0.23 -21.41 1.09
C VAL A 30 0.57 -20.47 2.25
N CYS A 31 1.38 -20.90 3.20
CA CYS A 31 1.91 -19.99 4.20
C CYS A 31 2.76 -18.92 3.52
N ALA A 32 2.42 -17.67 3.80
CA ALA A 32 3.20 -16.50 3.48
C ALA A 32 4.70 -16.79 3.63
N GLN A 33 5.51 -16.32 2.69
CA GLN A 33 6.96 -16.38 2.79
C GLN A 33 7.38 -16.02 4.19
N THR A 34 8.13 -16.90 4.83
CA THR A 34 8.56 -16.64 6.20
C THR A 34 9.55 -15.48 6.19
N PRO A 35 9.63 -14.66 7.25
CA PRO A 35 10.62 -13.58 7.34
C PRO A 35 12.07 -14.06 7.09
N GLN A 36 12.31 -15.35 7.19
CA GLN A 36 13.60 -15.98 6.90
C GLN A 36 13.96 -15.96 5.42
N ASP A 37 12.97 -15.99 4.51
CA ASP A 37 13.20 -15.97 3.05
C ASP A 37 13.63 -14.57 2.57
N TRP A 38 13.50 -13.55 3.43
CA TRP A 38 13.86 -12.17 3.13
C TRP A 38 15.21 -11.74 3.68
N LYS A 39 15.93 -12.64 4.37
CA LYS A 39 17.28 -12.37 4.85
C LYS A 39 18.21 -12.06 3.69
N GLY A 40 18.87 -10.93 3.76
CA GLY A 40 19.78 -10.44 2.73
C GLY A 40 19.17 -9.41 1.80
N LEU A 41 17.83 -9.21 1.82
CA LEU A 41 17.19 -8.11 1.12
C LEU A 41 17.63 -6.77 1.68
N GLU A 42 17.94 -6.67 2.98
CA GLU A 42 18.46 -5.45 3.63
C GLU A 42 19.72 -4.90 2.95
N LYS A 43 20.43 -5.75 2.18
CA LYS A 43 21.61 -5.36 1.40
C LYS A 43 21.28 -4.81 0.02
N GLN A 44 20.04 -4.91 -0.39
CA GLN A 44 19.55 -4.40 -1.68
C GLN A 44 18.90 -3.02 -1.51
N LEU A 45 18.59 -2.37 -2.61
CA LEU A 45 17.72 -1.20 -2.62
C LEU A 45 16.28 -1.68 -2.51
N ASN A 46 15.66 -1.45 -1.37
CA ASN A 46 14.28 -1.81 -1.11
C ASN A 46 13.43 -0.54 -0.98
N PHE A 47 12.21 -0.61 -1.44
CA PHE A 47 11.22 0.45 -1.28
C PHE A 47 9.82 -0.15 -1.31
N TYR A 48 8.88 0.52 -0.68
CA TYR A 48 7.47 0.22 -0.84
C TYR A 48 6.88 1.06 -1.98
N MET A 49 5.96 0.46 -2.71
CA MET A 49 5.08 1.17 -3.63
C MET A 49 3.64 0.79 -3.29
N ALA A 50 2.85 1.76 -2.88
CA ALA A 50 1.49 1.55 -2.43
C ALA A 50 0.58 2.69 -2.90
N ASN A 51 -0.67 2.37 -3.22
CA ASN A 51 -1.70 3.30 -3.63
C ASN A 51 -2.99 3.03 -2.86
N ASP A 52 -3.99 3.91 -2.98
CA ASP A 52 -5.28 3.77 -2.30
C ASP A 52 -5.17 3.62 -0.78
N LEU A 53 -4.22 4.32 -0.18
CA LEU A 53 -3.74 4.11 1.18
C LEU A 53 -4.71 4.57 2.25
N GLY A 54 -5.54 5.59 1.97
CA GLY A 54 -6.36 6.24 2.97
C GLY A 54 -7.77 5.69 3.08
N ARG A 55 -8.11 5.09 4.23
CA ARG A 55 -9.44 4.56 4.53
C ARG A 55 -9.88 4.85 5.96
N ASN A 56 -9.30 5.87 6.61
CA ASN A 56 -9.56 6.20 8.02
C ASN A 56 -9.39 5.02 8.98
N GLY A 57 -8.47 4.11 8.66
CA GLY A 57 -8.20 2.90 9.45
C GLY A 57 -9.15 1.73 9.20
N TYR A 58 -10.07 1.82 8.23
CA TYR A 58 -10.97 0.75 7.82
C TYR A 58 -10.41 -0.07 6.65
N TYR A 59 -11.11 -1.13 6.26
CA TYR A 59 -10.81 -1.99 5.10
C TYR A 59 -9.37 -2.54 5.12
N ASP A 60 -8.98 -3.11 6.25
CA ASP A 60 -7.65 -3.70 6.49
C ASP A 60 -6.46 -2.70 6.41
N GLN A 61 -6.71 -1.40 6.36
CA GLN A 61 -5.66 -0.40 6.30
C GLN A 61 -4.68 -0.51 7.48
N LYS A 62 -5.18 -0.66 8.72
CA LYS A 62 -4.34 -0.79 9.91
C LYS A 62 -3.54 -2.09 9.93
N PRO A 63 -4.13 -3.28 9.72
CA PRO A 63 -3.35 -4.52 9.61
C PRO A 63 -2.29 -4.48 8.51
N ILE A 64 -2.58 -3.87 7.37
CA ILE A 64 -1.60 -3.72 6.28
C ILE A 64 -0.47 -2.78 6.70
N ALA A 65 -0.77 -1.66 7.34
CA ALA A 65 0.24 -0.72 7.81
C ALA A 65 1.16 -1.35 8.87
N GLU A 66 0.61 -2.15 9.79
CA GLU A 66 1.40 -2.91 10.77
C GLU A 66 2.32 -3.92 10.10
N LEU A 67 1.78 -4.73 9.18
CA LEU A 67 2.58 -5.68 8.41
C LEU A 67 3.68 -4.99 7.58
N MET A 68 3.40 -3.82 7.00
CA MET A 68 4.43 -3.03 6.32
C MET A 68 5.56 -2.63 7.28
N GLY A 69 5.21 -2.26 8.52
CA GLY A 69 6.19 -1.92 9.56
C GLY A 69 7.02 -3.12 9.98
N GLU A 70 6.39 -4.26 10.26
CA GLU A 70 7.07 -5.51 10.60
C GLU A 70 8.02 -5.98 9.47
N MET A 71 7.56 -5.87 8.22
CA MET A 71 8.41 -6.19 7.06
C MET A 71 9.56 -5.19 6.91
N ALA A 72 9.34 -3.92 7.21
CA ALA A 72 10.37 -2.89 7.13
C ALA A 72 11.54 -3.16 8.07
N ASP A 73 11.27 -3.67 9.26
CA ASP A 73 12.31 -4.11 10.22
C ASP A 73 13.24 -5.20 9.63
N VAL A 74 12.71 -6.03 8.74
CA VAL A 74 13.45 -7.13 8.10
C VAL A 74 14.21 -6.68 6.84
N ILE A 75 13.56 -5.90 5.97
CA ILE A 75 14.07 -5.58 4.63
C ILE A 75 14.78 -4.22 4.54
N GLY A 76 14.58 -3.33 5.52
CA GLY A 76 15.19 -1.99 5.55
C GLY A 76 14.86 -1.15 4.30
N PRO A 77 13.61 -0.77 4.06
CA PRO A 77 13.26 0.03 2.88
C PRO A 77 13.83 1.44 2.99
N GLU A 78 14.32 1.97 1.88
CA GLU A 78 14.86 3.34 1.80
C GLU A 78 13.74 4.40 1.81
N CYS A 79 12.57 4.04 1.28
CA CYS A 79 11.45 4.96 1.16
C CYS A 79 10.12 4.24 0.86
N VAL A 80 9.04 5.02 0.89
CA VAL A 80 7.71 4.62 0.39
C VAL A 80 7.33 5.54 -0.78
N PHE A 81 6.96 4.97 -1.91
CA PHE A 81 6.28 5.67 -2.99
C PHE A 81 4.76 5.55 -2.77
N ALA A 82 4.11 6.64 -2.42
CA ALA A 82 2.66 6.70 -2.28
C ALA A 82 2.04 7.08 -3.64
N ALA A 83 1.59 6.08 -4.38
CA ALA A 83 1.19 6.21 -5.78
C ALA A 83 -0.24 6.72 -5.97
N GLY A 84 -0.64 7.75 -5.21
CA GLY A 84 -1.93 8.40 -5.27
C GLY A 84 -2.99 7.82 -4.34
N ASP A 85 -4.08 8.54 -4.21
CA ASP A 85 -5.26 8.20 -3.41
C ASP A 85 -4.92 7.88 -1.94
N VAL A 86 -4.08 8.75 -1.35
CA VAL A 86 -3.72 8.66 0.08
C VAL A 86 -4.88 9.12 0.97
N HIS A 87 -5.84 9.86 0.40
CA HIS A 87 -6.98 10.40 1.15
C HIS A 87 -8.31 10.09 0.44
N HIS A 88 -8.98 9.03 0.86
CA HIS A 88 -10.33 8.73 0.42
C HIS A 88 -11.37 9.33 1.39
N PHE A 89 -12.52 9.82 0.88
CA PHE A 89 -12.98 9.77 -0.51
C PHE A 89 -12.76 11.12 -1.22
N GLU A 90 -12.61 12.22 -0.50
CA GLU A 90 -12.69 13.59 -1.01
C GLU A 90 -11.35 14.33 -1.01
N GLY A 91 -10.25 13.69 -0.69
CA GLY A 91 -8.97 14.36 -0.51
C GLY A 91 -8.96 15.29 0.72
N VAL A 92 -7.84 15.95 0.96
CA VAL A 92 -7.68 16.90 2.07
C VAL A 92 -8.09 18.31 1.64
N ARG A 93 -8.55 19.13 2.61
CA ARG A 93 -8.94 20.52 2.38
C ARG A 93 -7.83 21.51 2.69
N SER A 94 -6.94 21.14 3.60
CA SER A 94 -5.80 21.95 4.03
C SER A 94 -4.71 21.09 4.64
N VAL A 95 -3.56 21.67 4.94
CA VAL A 95 -2.47 21.02 5.70
C VAL A 95 -2.87 20.63 7.12
N ASN A 96 -3.94 21.22 7.65
CA ASN A 96 -4.46 20.94 9.00
C ASN A 96 -5.70 20.02 8.96
N ASP A 97 -6.04 19.43 7.81
CA ASP A 97 -7.17 18.53 7.71
C ASP A 97 -6.96 17.30 8.60
N PRO A 98 -7.95 16.92 9.44
CA PRO A 98 -7.85 15.70 10.26
C PRO A 98 -7.57 14.42 9.50
N LEU A 99 -7.89 14.37 8.21
CA LEU A 99 -7.60 13.21 7.34
C LEU A 99 -6.10 12.88 7.29
N TRP A 100 -5.21 13.85 7.45
CA TRP A 100 -3.78 13.58 7.56
C TRP A 100 -3.46 12.64 8.72
N MET A 101 -4.12 12.83 9.85
CA MET A 101 -3.93 11.98 11.03
C MET A 101 -4.57 10.61 10.82
N THR A 102 -5.81 10.57 10.35
CA THR A 102 -6.63 9.33 10.31
C THR A 102 -6.35 8.44 9.09
N ASN A 103 -5.79 8.99 8.02
CA ASN A 103 -5.41 8.24 6.82
C ASN A 103 -3.91 7.94 6.75
N TYR A 104 -3.06 8.77 7.35
CA TYR A 104 -1.62 8.69 7.13
C TYR A 104 -0.82 8.62 8.44
N GLU A 105 -0.76 9.70 9.24
CA GLU A 105 0.21 9.81 10.33
C GLU A 105 0.03 8.74 11.42
N LEU A 106 -1.22 8.53 11.87
CA LEU A 106 -1.53 7.56 12.93
C LEU A 106 -1.67 6.12 12.41
N ILE A 107 -1.84 5.95 11.12
CA ILE A 107 -1.98 4.62 10.51
C ILE A 107 -0.60 4.03 10.25
N TYR A 108 0.23 4.73 9.51
CA TYR A 108 1.58 4.30 9.14
C TYR A 108 2.59 4.78 10.19
N SER A 109 2.31 4.52 11.47
CA SER A 109 3.06 5.05 12.62
C SER A 109 4.13 4.09 13.16
N HIS A 110 4.31 2.93 12.53
CA HIS A 110 5.39 2.02 12.92
C HIS A 110 6.75 2.74 12.81
N PRO A 111 7.67 2.56 13.78
CA PRO A 111 8.98 3.24 13.78
C PRO A 111 9.74 3.09 12.47
N GLU A 112 9.72 1.89 11.86
CA GLU A 112 10.41 1.58 10.62
C GLU A 112 9.77 2.21 9.37
N LEU A 113 8.57 2.82 9.50
CA LEU A 113 7.92 3.59 8.46
C LEU A 113 8.15 5.11 8.60
N MET A 114 8.98 5.55 9.59
CA MET A 114 9.39 6.94 9.77
C MET A 114 10.50 7.36 8.78
N ILE A 115 10.47 6.79 7.60
CA ILE A 115 11.33 7.04 6.44
C ILE A 115 10.67 8.03 5.48
N ASP A 116 11.37 8.43 4.41
CA ASP A 116 10.82 9.33 3.40
C ASP A 116 9.68 8.70 2.62
N TRP A 117 8.60 9.45 2.45
CA TRP A 117 7.47 9.13 1.59
C TRP A 117 7.44 10.08 0.40
N PHE A 118 7.43 9.53 -0.81
CA PHE A 118 7.39 10.25 -2.08
C PHE A 118 6.03 10.05 -2.74
N PRO A 119 5.07 10.94 -2.51
CA PRO A 119 3.72 10.80 -3.04
C PRO A 119 3.59 11.34 -4.46
N ILE A 120 2.57 10.85 -5.16
CA ILE A 120 1.98 11.50 -6.33
C ILE A 120 0.50 11.74 -6.07
N LEU A 121 -0.11 12.65 -6.83
CA LEU A 121 -1.53 12.91 -6.75
C LEU A 121 -2.30 11.79 -7.46
N GLY A 122 -3.32 11.26 -6.79
CA GLY A 122 -4.35 10.43 -7.39
C GLY A 122 -5.62 11.25 -7.70
N ASN A 123 -6.65 10.60 -8.22
CA ASN A 123 -7.87 11.32 -8.55
C ASN A 123 -8.68 11.76 -7.31
N HIS A 124 -8.49 11.11 -6.17
CA HIS A 124 -9.14 11.51 -4.92
C HIS A 124 -8.51 12.78 -4.33
N GLU A 125 -7.22 13.00 -4.47
CA GLU A 125 -6.59 14.27 -4.09
C GLU A 125 -7.17 15.45 -4.89
N TYR A 126 -7.55 15.21 -6.15
CA TYR A 126 -8.17 16.23 -7.01
C TYR A 126 -9.61 16.58 -6.65
N ARG A 127 -10.26 15.82 -5.79
CA ARG A 127 -11.56 16.18 -5.20
C ARG A 127 -11.42 17.13 -4.01
N GLY A 128 -10.21 17.24 -3.46
CA GLY A 128 -9.85 18.13 -2.39
C GLY A 128 -9.00 19.31 -2.87
N ASN A 129 -8.04 19.68 -2.04
CA ASN A 129 -7.07 20.73 -2.31
C ASN A 129 -5.71 20.11 -2.61
N THR A 130 -5.36 20.00 -3.88
CA THR A 130 -4.09 19.43 -4.31
C THR A 130 -2.89 20.22 -3.84
N GLN A 131 -3.01 21.55 -3.68
CA GLN A 131 -1.92 22.36 -3.16
C GLN A 131 -1.62 22.03 -1.70
N ALA A 132 -2.63 21.72 -0.90
CA ALA A 132 -2.44 21.28 0.48
C ALA A 132 -1.65 19.96 0.58
N VAL A 133 -1.75 19.10 -0.45
CA VAL A 133 -0.97 17.85 -0.52
C VAL A 133 0.53 18.15 -0.74
N LEU A 134 0.84 19.11 -1.60
CA LEU A 134 2.21 19.59 -1.80
C LEU A 134 2.75 20.29 -0.55
N ASP A 135 1.96 21.22 -0.01
CA ASP A 135 2.36 22.06 1.14
C ASP A 135 2.57 21.25 2.42
N TYR A 136 1.98 20.05 2.51
CA TYR A 136 2.20 19.14 3.65
C TYR A 136 3.67 18.70 3.79
N THR A 137 4.47 18.82 2.75
CA THR A 137 5.93 18.68 2.80
C THR A 137 6.58 19.59 3.85
N ASN A 138 5.97 20.73 4.15
CA ASN A 138 6.46 21.67 5.17
C ASN A 138 5.94 21.34 6.58
N VAL A 139 5.04 20.37 6.71
CA VAL A 139 4.41 19.97 7.98
C VAL A 139 4.96 18.64 8.48
N SER A 140 4.95 17.62 7.62
CA SER A 140 5.42 16.28 7.98
C SER A 140 6.84 16.07 7.49
N ARG A 141 7.74 15.70 8.41
CA ARG A 141 9.15 15.43 8.11
C ARG A 141 9.35 14.31 7.08
N ARG A 142 8.45 13.35 7.04
CA ARG A 142 8.55 12.18 6.15
C ARG A 142 7.82 12.34 4.82
N TRP A 143 6.98 13.38 4.66
CA TRP A 143 6.26 13.65 3.42
C TRP A 143 7.10 14.54 2.51
N SER A 144 7.49 14.05 1.33
CA SER A 144 8.36 14.77 0.41
C SER A 144 7.75 14.84 -0.98
N MET A 145 7.00 15.91 -1.24
CA MET A 145 6.36 16.18 -2.53
C MET A 145 6.73 17.59 -3.03
N PRO A 146 7.89 17.77 -3.66
CA PRO A 146 8.37 19.10 -4.07
C PRO A 146 7.59 19.72 -5.22
N GLY A 147 6.73 18.95 -5.88
CA GLY A 147 5.90 19.41 -6.98
C GLY A 147 5.05 18.29 -7.54
N ARG A 148 4.21 18.61 -8.53
CA ARG A 148 3.36 17.60 -9.21
C ARG A 148 4.16 16.64 -10.10
N TYR A 149 5.31 17.10 -10.57
CA TYR A 149 6.25 16.35 -11.40
C TYR A 149 7.63 16.48 -10.77
N TYR A 150 8.25 15.38 -10.43
CA TYR A 150 9.60 15.41 -9.85
C TYR A 150 10.33 14.09 -10.05
N THR A 151 11.60 14.06 -9.72
CA THR A 151 12.40 12.85 -9.76
C THR A 151 13.14 12.64 -8.46
N LYS A 152 13.36 11.37 -8.12
CA LYS A 152 14.25 10.97 -7.03
C LYS A 152 15.25 9.95 -7.54
N VAL A 153 16.51 10.13 -7.15
CA VAL A 153 17.58 9.19 -7.51
C VAL A 153 18.07 8.51 -6.23
N PHE A 154 18.19 7.20 -6.29
CA PHE A 154 18.85 6.39 -5.26
C PHE A 154 20.07 5.72 -5.86
N GLU A 155 21.16 5.71 -5.09
CA GLU A 155 22.40 5.04 -5.48
C GLU A 155 22.75 3.99 -4.43
N LYS A 156 22.97 2.77 -4.90
CA LYS A 156 23.41 1.65 -4.05
C LYS A 156 24.33 0.74 -4.84
N LYS A 157 25.48 0.42 -4.27
CA LYS A 157 26.47 -0.50 -4.85
C LYS A 157 26.89 -0.14 -6.29
N GLY A 158 27.00 1.16 -6.60
CA GLY A 158 27.40 1.64 -7.93
C GLY A 158 26.30 1.60 -8.98
N THR A 159 25.07 1.28 -8.60
CA THR A 159 23.89 1.36 -9.46
C THR A 159 23.03 2.55 -9.04
N ALA A 160 22.70 3.42 -9.98
CA ALA A 160 21.76 4.52 -9.77
C ALA A 160 20.40 4.19 -10.38
N ILE A 161 19.33 4.36 -9.60
CA ILE A 161 17.94 4.20 -10.05
C ILE A 161 17.25 5.55 -9.94
N ARG A 162 16.71 6.03 -11.04
CA ARG A 162 15.92 7.27 -11.09
C ARG A 162 14.43 6.93 -11.14
N PHE A 163 13.70 7.38 -10.16
CA PHE A 163 12.25 7.37 -10.17
C PHE A 163 11.73 8.68 -10.71
N VAL A 164 10.74 8.61 -11.59
CA VAL A 164 10.08 9.77 -12.19
C VAL A 164 8.63 9.74 -11.73
N MET A 165 8.24 10.74 -10.94
CA MET A 165 6.89 10.93 -10.43
C MET A 165 6.12 11.82 -11.40
N ILE A 166 4.98 11.30 -11.86
CA ILE A 166 4.15 11.94 -12.88
C ILE A 166 2.72 12.07 -12.37
N ASP A 167 2.21 13.28 -12.39
CA ASP A 167 0.79 13.55 -12.14
C ASP A 167 0.00 13.30 -13.43
N THR A 168 -0.83 12.27 -13.43
CA THR A 168 -1.57 11.85 -14.62
C THR A 168 -3.02 12.32 -14.63
N ALA A 169 -3.57 12.79 -13.52
CA ALA A 169 -4.98 13.20 -13.46
C ALA A 169 -5.33 14.31 -14.47
N PRO A 170 -4.50 15.36 -14.69
CA PRO A 170 -4.78 16.37 -15.70
C PRO A 170 -4.72 15.87 -17.15
N LEU A 171 -4.18 14.69 -17.38
CA LEU A 171 -4.07 14.08 -18.72
C LEU A 171 -5.31 13.27 -19.09
N ILE A 172 -6.21 13.03 -18.16
CA ILE A 172 -7.41 12.19 -18.32
C ILE A 172 -8.62 13.08 -18.59
N ASP A 173 -9.24 12.92 -19.74
CA ASP A 173 -10.39 13.75 -20.18
C ASP A 173 -11.52 13.79 -19.17
N LYS A 174 -11.83 12.68 -18.53
CA LYS A 174 -12.86 12.61 -17.49
C LYS A 174 -12.59 13.64 -16.39
N TYR A 175 -11.39 13.67 -15.84
CA TYR A 175 -11.06 14.56 -14.72
C TYR A 175 -10.97 16.02 -15.14
N ARG A 176 -10.52 16.30 -16.36
CA ARG A 176 -10.48 17.65 -16.90
C ARG A 176 -11.88 18.22 -17.19
N ASN A 177 -12.83 17.38 -17.56
CA ASN A 177 -14.17 17.81 -17.98
C ASN A 177 -15.17 17.86 -16.82
N GLU A 178 -14.86 17.26 -15.67
CA GLU A 178 -15.72 17.23 -14.49
C GLU A 178 -15.23 18.22 -13.41
N SER A 179 -15.22 19.52 -13.76
CA SER A 179 -14.66 20.59 -12.89
C SER A 179 -15.35 20.74 -11.53
N GLU A 180 -16.60 20.31 -11.39
CA GLU A 180 -17.29 20.29 -10.09
C GLU A 180 -16.72 19.24 -9.14
N THR A 181 -16.31 18.09 -9.69
CA THR A 181 -15.76 16.99 -8.93
C THR A 181 -14.23 17.09 -8.77
N TYR A 182 -13.54 17.61 -9.78
CA TYR A 182 -12.09 17.69 -9.88
C TYR A 182 -11.61 19.12 -10.21
N PRO A 183 -11.83 20.10 -9.32
CA PRO A 183 -11.62 21.52 -9.64
C PRO A 183 -10.18 21.87 -10.02
N ASP A 184 -9.19 21.13 -9.53
CA ASP A 184 -7.80 21.39 -9.81
C ASP A 184 -7.26 20.66 -11.05
N ALA A 185 -7.99 19.70 -11.60
CA ALA A 185 -7.58 18.98 -12.81
C ALA A 185 -7.79 19.80 -14.10
N CYS A 186 -8.59 20.86 -14.02
CA CYS A 186 -8.95 21.75 -15.13
C CYS A 186 -8.01 22.97 -15.25
N LYS A 187 -7.08 23.13 -14.32
CA LYS A 187 -6.12 24.25 -14.26
C LYS A 187 -4.78 23.81 -14.88
#